data_c375c0d6b467696278ff743281777345
#
_entry.id   c375c0d6b467696278ff743281777345
#
_cell.length_a   1.000
_cell.length_b   1.000
_cell.length_c   1.000
_cell.angle_alpha   90.00
_cell.angle_beta   90.00
_cell.angle_gamma   90.00
#
_symmetry.space_group_name_H-M   'P 1'
#
loop_
_entity.id
_entity.type
_entity.pdbx_description
1 polymer ?
#
loop_
_entity_poly.entity_id
_entity_poly.type
_entity_poly.pdbx_seq_one_letter_code
_entity_poly.pdbx_strand_id
1 'polypeptide(L)'
;RIKEGDEDAREQYIKGNLRLVLSVIKRFSSSSENADDLFQIGCVGLMKAVDHFDPSRLVKFSTYAVPMIIGEIRRYLRDNNSIRVSRSLRDTAYKAIYAKEGFVKKYSKEPTVQEIAEEIGISKEDIVFALDAIQMPVSLHEPVYSDGGDTLYIMDQVSDKKNREENWVEELSLEA
;
A
#
# COMPACT_ATOMS: atom_id res chain seq x y z
N ARG A 1 -32.90 13.97 -13.67
CA ARG A 1 -32.23 15.24 -13.30
C ARG A 1 -30.70 15.14 -13.43
N ILE A 2 -30.01 14.27 -12.66
CA ILE A 2 -28.52 14.15 -12.76
C ILE A 2 -28.07 13.80 -14.18
N LYS A 3 -28.73 12.86 -14.88
CA LYS A 3 -28.48 12.52 -16.28
C LYS A 3 -28.83 13.63 -17.28
N GLU A 4 -29.58 14.61 -16.87
CA GLU A 4 -29.99 15.80 -17.64
C GLU A 4 -29.07 17.00 -17.38
N GLY A 5 -27.99 16.81 -16.58
CA GLY A 5 -27.01 17.84 -16.33
C GLY A 5 -27.31 18.75 -15.14
N ASP A 6 -28.22 18.35 -14.23
CA ASP A 6 -28.51 19.11 -13.00
C ASP A 6 -27.37 18.91 -11.98
N GLU A 7 -26.45 19.88 -11.93
CA GLU A 7 -25.30 19.90 -11.03
C GLU A 7 -25.68 19.99 -9.56
N ASP A 8 -26.74 20.76 -9.22
CA ASP A 8 -27.19 20.90 -7.84
C ASP A 8 -27.75 19.56 -7.31
N ALA A 9 -28.53 18.86 -8.13
CA ALA A 9 -29.02 17.53 -7.79
C ALA A 9 -27.89 16.52 -7.64
N ARG A 10 -26.84 16.61 -8.47
CA ARG A 10 -25.65 15.77 -8.39
C ARG A 10 -24.89 16.01 -7.08
N GLU A 11 -24.65 17.27 -6.73
CA GLU A 11 -23.95 17.62 -5.50
C GLU A 11 -24.71 17.19 -4.24
N GLN A 12 -26.01 17.42 -4.20
CA GLN A 12 -26.88 16.96 -3.09
C GLN A 12 -26.85 15.43 -2.96
N TYR A 13 -26.87 14.70 -4.08
CA TYR A 13 -26.85 13.26 -4.05
C TYR A 13 -25.51 12.72 -3.54
N ILE A 14 -24.39 13.32 -3.96
CA ILE A 14 -23.06 12.98 -3.45
C ILE A 14 -22.98 13.26 -1.95
N LYS A 15 -23.37 14.46 -1.50
CA LYS A 15 -23.36 14.85 -0.07
C LYS A 15 -24.18 13.87 0.79
N GLY A 16 -25.35 13.49 0.32
CA GLY A 16 -26.23 12.54 1.01
C GLY A 16 -25.65 11.12 1.17
N ASN A 17 -24.67 10.75 0.32
CA ASN A 17 -24.06 9.43 0.31
C ASN A 17 -22.63 9.38 0.89
N LEU A 18 -22.08 10.49 1.42
CA LEU A 18 -20.73 10.51 2.01
C LEU A 18 -20.55 9.51 3.16
N ARG A 19 -21.60 9.22 3.93
CA ARG A 19 -21.58 8.20 5.00
C ARG A 19 -21.27 6.80 4.46
N LEU A 20 -21.62 6.52 3.20
CA LEU A 20 -21.25 5.25 2.54
C LEU A 20 -19.75 5.13 2.39
N VAL A 21 -19.07 6.21 1.97
CA VAL A 21 -17.60 6.26 1.88
C VAL A 21 -16.97 5.98 3.23
N LEU A 22 -17.42 6.66 4.30
CA LEU A 22 -16.92 6.43 5.65
C LEU A 22 -17.07 4.97 6.11
N SER A 23 -18.18 4.33 5.76
CA SER A 23 -18.41 2.90 6.10
C SER A 23 -17.43 1.97 5.37
N VAL A 24 -17.05 2.32 4.14
CA VAL A 24 -16.08 1.55 3.35
C VAL A 24 -14.67 1.73 3.88
N ILE A 25 -14.27 2.95 4.24
CA ILE A 25 -12.91 3.25 4.74
C ILE A 25 -12.59 2.48 6.01
N LYS A 26 -13.55 2.25 6.89
CA LYS A 26 -13.36 1.43 8.10
C LYS A 26 -12.77 0.04 7.81
N ARG A 27 -12.95 -0.50 6.60
CA ARG A 27 -12.36 -1.78 6.18
C ARG A 27 -10.87 -1.69 5.84
N PHE A 28 -10.36 -0.47 5.69
CA PHE A 28 -8.96 -0.17 5.36
C PHE A 28 -8.21 0.46 6.55
N SER A 29 -8.76 0.36 7.78
CA SER A 29 -8.15 0.91 8.99
C SER A 29 -6.78 0.31 9.34
N SER A 30 -6.43 -0.84 8.77
CA SER A 30 -5.11 -1.46 8.92
C SER A 30 -4.07 -0.95 7.92
N SER A 31 -4.44 -0.09 6.97
CA SER A 31 -3.47 0.52 6.07
C SER A 31 -2.70 1.62 6.80
N SER A 32 -1.43 1.84 6.40
CA SER A 32 -0.57 2.90 6.93
C SER A 32 -0.94 4.29 6.42
N GLU A 33 -1.91 4.38 5.49
CA GLU A 33 -2.32 5.62 4.86
C GLU A 33 -3.23 6.46 5.75
N ASN A 34 -3.20 7.79 5.53
CA ASN A 34 -4.07 8.70 6.24
C ASN A 34 -5.55 8.45 5.89
N ALA A 35 -6.40 8.40 6.91
CA ALA A 35 -7.84 8.21 6.75
C ALA A 35 -8.50 9.30 5.88
N ASP A 36 -7.99 10.53 5.94
CA ASP A 36 -8.49 11.66 5.15
C ASP A 36 -8.17 11.47 3.66
N ASP A 37 -6.99 10.98 3.33
CA ASP A 37 -6.61 10.66 1.95
C ASP A 37 -7.48 9.54 1.39
N LEU A 38 -7.68 8.48 2.16
CA LEU A 38 -8.60 7.39 1.81
C LEU A 38 -10.03 7.89 1.61
N PHE A 39 -10.46 8.87 2.43
CA PHE A 39 -11.78 9.48 2.29
C PHE A 39 -11.90 10.28 0.98
N GLN A 40 -10.91 11.09 0.65
CA GLN A 40 -10.90 11.86 -0.60
C GLN A 40 -10.94 10.92 -1.83
N ILE A 41 -10.11 9.89 -1.83
CA ILE A 41 -10.11 8.87 -2.90
C ILE A 41 -11.44 8.10 -2.95
N GLY A 42 -12.00 7.77 -1.80
CA GLY A 42 -13.31 7.15 -1.71
C GLY A 42 -14.42 8.04 -2.28
N CYS A 43 -14.34 9.35 -2.06
CA CYS A 43 -15.27 10.32 -2.66
C CYS A 43 -15.14 10.37 -4.19
N VAL A 44 -13.92 10.25 -4.74
CA VAL A 44 -13.73 10.12 -6.21
C VAL A 44 -14.45 8.87 -6.73
N GLY A 45 -14.34 7.75 -6.02
CA GLY A 45 -15.08 6.51 -6.35
C GLY A 45 -16.59 6.68 -6.30
N LEU A 46 -17.08 7.41 -5.29
CA LEU A 46 -18.51 7.76 -5.15
C LEU A 46 -18.99 8.63 -6.31
N MET A 47 -18.25 9.69 -6.66
CA MET A 47 -18.59 10.57 -7.79
C MET A 47 -18.68 9.78 -9.10
N LYS A 48 -17.69 8.94 -9.39
CA LYS A 48 -17.73 8.04 -10.56
C LYS A 48 -18.95 7.12 -10.53
N ALA A 49 -19.32 6.62 -9.36
CA ALA A 49 -20.51 5.78 -9.21
C ALA A 49 -21.80 6.56 -9.51
N VAL A 50 -21.91 7.81 -9.06
CA VAL A 50 -23.07 8.67 -9.33
C VAL A 50 -23.21 8.95 -10.84
N ASP A 51 -22.11 9.26 -11.49
CA ASP A 51 -22.08 9.62 -12.92
C ASP A 51 -22.45 8.42 -13.84
N HIS A 52 -22.09 7.21 -13.44
CA HIS A 52 -22.29 6.01 -14.25
C HIS A 52 -23.46 5.13 -13.80
N PHE A 53 -24.15 5.48 -12.70
CA PHE A 53 -25.25 4.68 -12.20
C PHE A 53 -26.46 4.69 -13.14
N ASP A 54 -26.97 3.51 -13.42
CA ASP A 54 -28.19 3.33 -14.21
C ASP A 54 -29.33 2.80 -13.32
N PRO A 55 -30.31 3.65 -12.99
CA PRO A 55 -31.45 3.25 -12.13
C PRO A 55 -32.37 2.21 -12.78
N SER A 56 -32.29 2.01 -14.11
CA SER A 56 -33.12 1.01 -14.81
C SER A 56 -32.74 -0.43 -14.47
N ARG A 57 -31.54 -0.64 -13.93
CA ARG A 57 -31.01 -1.99 -13.64
C ARG A 57 -31.57 -2.66 -12.39
N LEU A 58 -32.54 -2.09 -11.72
CA LEU A 58 -33.20 -2.63 -10.51
C LEU A 58 -32.22 -2.98 -9.36
N VAL A 59 -31.04 -2.34 -9.29
CA VAL A 59 -30.03 -2.53 -8.27
C VAL A 59 -29.99 -1.29 -7.38
N LYS A 60 -29.83 -1.47 -6.06
CA LYS A 60 -29.67 -0.33 -5.15
C LYS A 60 -28.36 0.41 -5.46
N PHE A 61 -28.38 1.73 -5.41
CA PHE A 61 -27.20 2.56 -5.62
C PHE A 61 -26.00 2.12 -4.76
N SER A 62 -26.21 1.83 -3.48
CA SER A 62 -25.14 1.39 -2.57
C SER A 62 -24.47 0.09 -3.04
N THR A 63 -25.21 -0.84 -3.60
CA THR A 63 -24.67 -2.11 -4.13
C THR A 63 -23.73 -1.86 -5.34
N TYR A 64 -24.03 -0.83 -6.14
CA TYR A 64 -23.20 -0.42 -7.27
C TYR A 64 -22.01 0.44 -6.81
N ALA A 65 -22.22 1.39 -5.88
CA ALA A 65 -21.21 2.37 -5.48
C ALA A 65 -20.10 1.76 -4.61
N VAL A 66 -20.42 0.81 -3.71
CA VAL A 66 -19.42 0.21 -2.81
C VAL A 66 -18.26 -0.45 -3.55
N PRO A 67 -18.46 -1.31 -4.58
CA PRO A 67 -17.35 -1.83 -5.36
C PRO A 67 -16.51 -0.76 -6.09
N MET A 68 -17.16 0.31 -6.57
CA MET A 68 -16.49 1.44 -7.23
C MET A 68 -15.56 2.18 -6.24
N ILE A 69 -16.07 2.49 -5.05
CA ILE A 69 -15.29 3.13 -3.98
C ILE A 69 -14.11 2.25 -3.57
N ILE A 70 -14.34 0.96 -3.33
CA ILE A 70 -13.28 0.00 -2.99
C ILE A 70 -12.24 -0.08 -4.11
N GLY A 71 -12.69 -0.07 -5.37
CA GLY A 71 -11.81 -0.14 -6.53
C GLY A 71 -10.85 1.05 -6.62
N GLU A 72 -11.34 2.28 -6.38
CA GLU A 72 -10.51 3.49 -6.37
C GLU A 72 -9.53 3.47 -5.19
N ILE A 73 -9.97 3.10 -3.98
CA ILE A 73 -9.10 3.00 -2.81
C ILE A 73 -7.99 1.97 -3.05
N ARG A 74 -8.32 0.77 -3.55
CA ARG A 74 -7.32 -0.26 -3.86
C ARG A 74 -6.34 0.17 -4.95
N ARG A 75 -6.80 0.93 -5.94
CA ARG A 75 -5.93 1.51 -6.97
C ARG A 75 -4.96 2.48 -6.35
N TYR A 76 -5.45 3.41 -5.53
CA TYR A 76 -4.62 4.38 -4.81
C TYR A 76 -3.56 3.69 -3.95
N LEU A 77 -3.96 2.76 -3.07
CA LEU A 77 -3.03 2.01 -2.21
C LEU A 77 -1.96 1.24 -3.00
N ARG A 78 -2.30 0.78 -4.20
CA ARG A 78 -1.33 0.10 -5.07
C ARG A 78 -0.34 1.07 -5.71
N ASP A 79 -0.80 2.24 -6.11
CA ASP A 79 -0.04 3.18 -6.93
C ASP A 79 0.73 4.21 -6.06
N ASN A 80 0.33 4.41 -4.80
CA ASN A 80 0.92 5.35 -3.83
C ASN A 80 2.08 4.78 -3.00
N ASN A 81 2.67 3.66 -3.38
CA ASN A 81 3.84 3.15 -2.68
C ASN A 81 5.09 3.95 -3.04
N SER A 82 5.96 4.21 -2.05
CA SER A 82 7.24 4.91 -2.20
C SER A 82 8.16 4.23 -3.22
N ILE A 83 8.10 2.90 -3.31
CA ILE A 83 8.84 2.09 -4.28
C ILE A 83 7.85 1.38 -5.20
N ARG A 84 8.04 1.56 -6.51
CA ARG A 84 7.21 0.90 -7.52
C ARG A 84 7.60 -0.57 -7.66
N VAL A 85 6.70 -1.46 -7.27
CA VAL A 85 6.85 -2.91 -7.45
C VAL A 85 5.99 -3.38 -8.62
N SER A 86 6.53 -4.27 -9.48
CA SER A 86 5.79 -4.85 -10.60
C SER A 86 4.57 -5.65 -10.12
N ARG A 87 3.53 -5.75 -10.95
CA ARG A 87 2.31 -6.48 -10.59
C ARG A 87 2.59 -7.97 -10.34
N SER A 88 3.37 -8.59 -11.22
CA SER A 88 3.71 -10.01 -11.09
C SER A 88 4.41 -10.32 -9.77
N LEU A 89 5.38 -9.48 -9.39
CA LEU A 89 6.12 -9.65 -8.16
C LEU A 89 5.23 -9.48 -6.92
N ARG A 90 4.35 -8.48 -6.95
CA ARG A 90 3.37 -8.24 -5.89
C ARG A 90 2.37 -9.40 -5.77
N ASP A 91 1.89 -9.93 -6.89
CA ASP A 91 0.96 -11.06 -6.90
C ASP A 91 1.63 -12.32 -6.32
N THR A 92 2.91 -12.55 -6.65
CA THR A 92 3.71 -13.64 -6.04
C THR A 92 3.84 -13.46 -4.53
N ALA A 93 4.16 -12.26 -4.07
CA ALA A 93 4.28 -11.97 -2.64
C ALA A 93 2.94 -12.20 -1.90
N TYR A 94 1.82 -11.72 -2.44
CA TYR A 94 0.50 -11.95 -1.83
C TYR A 94 0.10 -13.43 -1.80
N LYS A 95 0.42 -14.19 -2.86
CA LYS A 95 0.21 -15.66 -2.85
C LYS A 95 1.02 -16.33 -1.75
N ALA A 96 2.28 -15.93 -1.57
CA ALA A 96 3.14 -16.46 -0.53
C ALA A 96 2.62 -16.13 0.88
N ILE A 97 2.18 -14.89 1.13
CA ILE A 97 1.59 -14.48 2.41
C ILE A 97 0.30 -15.26 2.68
N TYR A 98 -0.56 -15.39 1.68
CA TYR A 98 -1.81 -16.15 1.83
C TYR A 98 -1.58 -17.63 2.11
N ALA A 99 -0.61 -18.26 1.44
CA ALA A 99 -0.20 -19.63 1.69
C ALA A 99 0.36 -19.79 3.12
N LYS A 100 1.23 -18.83 3.57
CA LYS A 100 1.73 -18.79 4.95
C LYS A 100 0.59 -18.75 5.96
N GLU A 101 -0.38 -17.85 5.79
CA GLU A 101 -1.53 -17.74 6.70
C GLU A 101 -2.40 -19.02 6.70
N GLY A 102 -2.61 -19.62 5.54
CA GLY A 102 -3.33 -20.87 5.40
C GLY A 102 -2.65 -22.02 6.14
N PHE A 103 -1.33 -22.11 5.99
CA PHE A 103 -0.51 -23.12 6.65
C PHE A 103 -0.53 -22.96 8.18
N VAL A 104 -0.37 -21.73 8.68
CA VAL A 104 -0.44 -21.45 10.13
C VAL A 104 -1.82 -21.82 10.69
N LYS A 105 -2.91 -21.50 9.98
CA LYS A 105 -4.27 -21.89 10.41
C LYS A 105 -4.47 -23.40 10.45
N LYS A 106 -3.85 -24.14 9.53
CA LYS A 106 -4.03 -25.59 9.39
C LYS A 106 -3.16 -26.40 10.36
N TYR A 107 -1.92 -25.95 10.55
CA TYR A 107 -0.91 -26.72 11.28
C TYR A 107 -0.45 -26.06 12.59
N SER A 108 -0.93 -24.86 12.91
CA SER A 108 -0.52 -24.05 14.08
C SER A 108 0.99 -23.88 14.21
N LYS A 109 1.72 -23.93 13.07
CA LYS A 109 3.18 -23.82 12.95
C LYS A 109 3.50 -22.85 11.81
N GLU A 110 4.55 -22.05 11.95
CA GLU A 110 5.06 -21.23 10.85
C GLU A 110 5.73 -22.11 9.79
N PRO A 111 5.33 -21.97 8.51
CA PRO A 111 5.96 -22.70 7.41
C PRO A 111 7.35 -22.14 7.09
N THR A 112 8.23 -23.01 6.64
CA THR A 112 9.48 -22.60 5.99
C THR A 112 9.21 -22.06 4.59
N VAL A 113 10.16 -21.29 4.04
CA VAL A 113 10.04 -20.77 2.65
C VAL A 113 9.93 -21.93 1.64
N GLN A 114 10.56 -23.06 1.95
CA GLN A 114 10.49 -24.27 1.14
C GLN A 114 9.07 -24.84 1.08
N GLU A 115 8.40 -24.97 2.24
CA GLU A 115 7.02 -25.46 2.33
C GLU A 115 6.04 -24.54 1.59
N ILE A 116 6.26 -23.22 1.64
CA ILE A 116 5.49 -22.24 0.87
C ILE A 116 5.74 -22.43 -0.63
N ALA A 117 7.00 -22.62 -1.05
CA ALA A 117 7.39 -22.82 -2.44
C ALA A 117 6.71 -24.05 -3.05
N GLU A 118 6.68 -25.15 -2.31
CA GLU A 118 6.01 -26.40 -2.72
C GLU A 118 4.48 -26.22 -2.82
N GLU A 119 3.85 -25.48 -1.89
CA GLU A 119 2.41 -25.24 -1.88
C GLU A 119 1.94 -24.41 -3.09
N ILE A 120 2.71 -23.35 -3.45
CA ILE A 120 2.30 -22.41 -4.52
C ILE A 120 2.94 -22.70 -5.87
N GLY A 121 3.91 -23.65 -5.93
CA GLY A 121 4.58 -24.05 -7.18
C GLY A 121 5.49 -22.96 -7.76
N ILE A 122 6.11 -22.12 -6.92
CA ILE A 122 7.03 -21.04 -7.31
C ILE A 122 8.39 -21.29 -6.67
N SER A 123 9.48 -20.87 -7.33
CA SER A 123 10.83 -21.08 -6.80
C SER A 123 11.03 -20.34 -5.46
N LYS A 124 11.87 -20.90 -4.59
CA LYS A 124 12.19 -20.32 -3.28
C LYS A 124 12.81 -18.92 -3.43
N GLU A 125 13.66 -18.77 -4.43
CA GLU A 125 14.36 -17.52 -4.76
C GLU A 125 13.38 -16.43 -5.16
N ASP A 126 12.39 -16.75 -6.01
CA ASP A 126 11.35 -15.81 -6.44
C ASP A 126 10.45 -15.38 -5.29
N ILE A 127 10.15 -16.29 -4.35
CA ILE A 127 9.36 -15.98 -3.16
C ILE A 127 10.11 -15.01 -2.25
N VAL A 128 11.38 -15.28 -1.96
CA VAL A 128 12.21 -14.40 -1.12
C VAL A 128 12.31 -13.03 -1.76
N PHE A 129 12.63 -12.98 -3.06
CA PHE A 129 12.73 -11.72 -3.81
C PHE A 129 11.40 -10.94 -3.82
N ALA A 130 10.28 -11.64 -3.96
CA ALA A 130 8.96 -11.02 -3.96
C ALA A 130 8.59 -10.46 -2.57
N LEU A 131 8.89 -11.19 -1.49
CA LEU A 131 8.63 -10.74 -0.13
C LEU A 131 9.50 -9.53 0.25
N ASP A 132 10.77 -9.52 -0.15
CA ASP A 132 11.67 -8.38 0.07
C ASP A 132 11.18 -7.13 -0.70
N ALA A 133 10.70 -7.31 -1.93
CA ALA A 133 10.26 -6.20 -2.76
C ALA A 133 9.01 -5.47 -2.23
N ILE A 134 8.17 -6.13 -1.42
CA ILE A 134 6.96 -5.51 -0.83
C ILE A 134 7.20 -4.94 0.56
N GLN A 135 8.40 -5.06 1.13
CA GLN A 135 8.72 -4.47 2.42
C GLN A 135 8.58 -2.94 2.36
N MET A 136 8.03 -2.38 3.43
CA MET A 136 7.92 -0.93 3.54
C MET A 136 9.29 -0.33 3.84
N PRO A 137 9.64 0.80 3.21
CA PRO A 137 10.87 1.53 3.56
C PRO A 137 10.84 1.94 5.02
N VAL A 138 11.97 1.79 5.69
CA VAL A 138 12.17 2.25 7.06
C VAL A 138 12.57 3.73 7.03
N SER A 139 12.09 4.52 7.99
CA SER A 139 12.46 5.94 8.09
C SER A 139 13.92 6.09 8.51
N LEU A 140 14.66 6.96 7.83
CA LEU A 140 16.02 7.31 8.24
C LEU A 140 16.06 8.01 9.61
N HIS A 141 14.95 8.63 10.02
CA HIS A 141 14.78 9.25 11.33
C HIS A 141 14.21 8.29 12.39
N GLU A 142 14.14 6.99 12.10
CA GLU A 142 13.75 6.02 13.12
C GLU A 142 14.88 5.86 14.13
N PRO A 143 14.60 6.00 15.45
CA PRO A 143 15.61 5.84 16.49
C PRO A 143 16.02 4.38 16.61
N VAL A 144 17.30 4.09 16.47
CA VAL A 144 17.88 2.74 16.65
C VAL A 144 18.13 2.48 18.12
N TYR A 145 18.56 3.51 18.85
CA TYR A 145 18.91 3.43 20.26
C TYR A 145 18.55 4.73 20.97
N SER A 146 17.87 4.61 22.12
CA SER A 146 17.50 5.73 22.96
C SER A 146 17.71 5.33 24.43
N ASP A 147 18.84 5.70 25.00
CA ASP A 147 19.19 5.43 26.40
C ASP A 147 19.62 6.73 27.11
N GLY A 148 18.63 7.56 27.45
CA GLY A 148 18.80 8.72 28.32
C GLY A 148 19.81 9.81 27.91
N GLY A 149 20.43 9.68 26.72
CA GLY A 149 21.37 10.60 26.10
C GLY A 149 20.97 10.97 24.69
N ASP A 150 21.95 11.19 23.81
CA ASP A 150 21.70 11.48 22.40
C ASP A 150 21.06 10.29 21.70
N THR A 151 19.96 10.55 20.98
CA THR A 151 19.23 9.54 20.21
C THR A 151 19.98 9.25 18.92
N LEU A 152 20.41 8.00 18.71
CA LEU A 152 21.00 7.55 17.44
C LEU A 152 19.89 7.16 16.46
N TYR A 153 19.97 7.70 15.26
CA TYR A 153 19.04 7.42 14.16
C TYR A 153 19.66 6.47 13.13
N ILE A 154 18.81 5.82 12.33
CA ILE A 154 19.29 4.95 11.22
C ILE A 154 20.21 5.73 10.27
N MET A 155 19.92 7.01 10.02
CA MET A 155 20.76 7.86 9.15
C MET A 155 22.20 7.99 9.62
N ASP A 156 22.43 7.95 10.93
CA ASP A 156 23.78 8.07 11.53
C ASP A 156 24.64 6.81 11.29
N GLN A 157 23.98 5.69 10.94
CA GLN A 157 24.64 4.42 10.64
C GLN A 157 24.92 4.22 9.15
N VAL A 158 24.33 5.06 8.28
CA VAL A 158 24.53 4.98 6.82
C VAL A 158 25.80 5.72 6.40
N SER A 159 26.83 4.97 6.03
CA SER A 159 28.10 5.57 5.57
C SER A 159 27.99 6.04 4.12
N ASP A 160 28.54 7.21 3.81
CA ASP A 160 28.74 7.67 2.45
C ASP A 160 29.96 6.97 1.85
N LYS A 161 29.73 6.07 0.88
CA LYS A 161 30.79 5.33 0.18
C LYS A 161 31.65 6.21 -0.74
N LYS A 162 31.16 7.39 -1.14
CA LYS A 162 31.87 8.31 -2.04
C LYS A 162 32.78 9.28 -1.30
N ASN A 163 32.51 9.54 -0.04
CA ASN A 163 33.23 10.52 0.77
C ASN A 163 34.10 9.81 1.83
N ARG A 164 34.86 8.79 1.43
CA ARG A 164 35.90 8.20 2.29
C ARG A 164 37.03 9.17 2.41
N GLU A 165 37.35 9.55 3.64
CA GLU A 165 38.52 10.40 3.96
C GLU A 165 39.83 9.81 3.39
N GLU A 166 39.92 8.48 3.26
CA GLU A 166 41.02 7.77 2.62
C GLU A 166 41.26 8.21 1.18
N ASN A 167 40.21 8.45 0.38
CA ASN A 167 40.37 8.90 -1.01
C ASN A 167 40.93 10.33 -1.08
N TRP A 168 40.61 11.18 -0.13
CA TRP A 168 41.06 12.55 -0.08
C TRP A 168 42.55 12.64 0.30
N VAL A 169 42.98 11.79 1.24
CA VAL A 169 44.41 11.68 1.65
C VAL A 169 45.27 11.08 0.54
N GLU A 170 44.75 10.09 -0.20
CA GLU A 170 45.43 9.51 -1.36
C GLU A 170 45.56 10.52 -2.52
N GLU A 171 44.52 11.30 -2.82
CA GLU A 171 44.60 12.36 -3.85
C GLU A 171 45.61 13.43 -3.47
N LEU A 172 45.65 13.90 -2.22
CA LEU A 172 46.64 14.86 -1.76
C LEU A 172 48.07 14.32 -1.76
N SER A 173 48.27 13.02 -1.55
CA SER A 173 49.57 12.39 -1.58
C SER A 173 50.13 12.15 -3.00
N LEU A 174 49.25 12.16 -4.02
CA LEU A 174 49.63 12.05 -5.42
C LEU A 174 49.98 13.40 -6.08
N GLU A 175 49.59 14.54 -5.46
CA GLU A 175 49.90 15.89 -5.91
C GLU A 175 51.20 16.46 -5.28
N ALA A 176 51.84 15.76 -4.34
CA ALA A 176 53.07 16.16 -3.66
C ALA A 176 54.25 15.37 -4.22
#